data_6ca6193b4308f06d62bf13a8f32a49c3
#
_entry.id   6ca6193b4308f06d62bf13a8f32a49c3
#
_cell.length_a   1.000
_cell.length_b   1.000
_cell.length_c   1.000
_cell.angle_alpha   90.00
_cell.angle_beta   90.00
_cell.angle_gamma   90.00
#
_symmetry.space_group_name_H-M   'P 1'
#
loop_
_entity.id
_entity.type
_entity.pdbx_description
1 polymer ?
#
loop_
_entity_poly.entity_id
_entity_poly.type
_entity_poly.pdbx_seq_one_letter_code
_entity_poly.pdbx_strand_id
1 'polypeptide(L)'
;MAQITEPKIPSLKVGSSKYKGNTYYYVQTYTFHYDPKTKHSIRDSQKTVGTIKGGNKYGEIELKQEFIDEYPDLNSFRTYKTENGIEFKLIDDELDVVTKALKVKKLIGGATWAIDKAISQIGIGDALRSTFGQYKRHLKLASIINYMIQQRTCVMHNYEPFAKSHWLPWSRPLNDAQIHHLFKNITEDDIFRFFNALNRGYRDKFGEQFFKRLFVALDSTSISTYSKELSLADMGHNKDGDFLKQINYLMVCDEISGSLI
;
A
#
# COMPACT_ATOMS: atom_id res chain seq x y z
N MET A 1 28.63 0.86 28.85
CA MET A 1 27.28 1.47 28.92
C MET A 1 27.49 2.97 28.80
N ALA A 2 27.09 3.60 27.70
CA ALA A 2 27.15 5.05 27.55
C ALA A 2 26.15 5.66 28.53
N GLN A 3 26.59 6.57 29.40
CA GLN A 3 25.71 7.38 30.21
C GLN A 3 24.84 8.20 29.26
N ILE A 4 23.55 7.92 29.28
CA ILE A 4 22.58 8.66 28.48
C ILE A 4 22.36 9.97 29.22
N THR A 5 22.97 11.03 28.70
CA THR A 5 22.85 12.38 29.22
C THR A 5 21.47 12.94 28.84
N GLU A 6 20.84 13.67 29.79
CA GLU A 6 19.63 14.43 29.52
C GLU A 6 19.76 15.31 28.24
N PRO A 7 18.66 15.53 27.52
CA PRO A 7 18.71 16.31 26.29
C PRO A 7 19.18 17.75 26.60
N LYS A 8 20.06 18.29 25.77
CA LYS A 8 20.55 19.67 25.90
C LYS A 8 19.51 20.64 25.33
N ILE A 9 18.60 21.06 26.17
CA ILE A 9 17.51 21.97 25.82
C ILE A 9 17.44 23.16 26.81
N PRO A 10 16.79 24.27 26.41
CA PRO A 10 16.51 25.36 27.32
C PRO A 10 15.67 24.91 28.50
N SER A 11 15.84 25.59 29.66
CA SER A 11 15.06 25.29 30.86
C SER A 11 13.56 25.39 30.60
N LEU A 12 12.85 24.30 30.89
CA LEU A 12 11.40 24.24 30.78
C LEU A 12 10.74 24.60 32.12
N LYS A 13 9.67 25.39 32.07
CA LYS A 13 8.84 25.73 33.23
C LYS A 13 7.36 25.49 32.93
N VAL A 14 6.62 25.04 33.93
CA VAL A 14 5.16 24.88 33.80
C VAL A 14 4.48 26.11 34.30
N GLY A 15 3.66 26.72 33.44
CA GLY A 15 2.73 27.80 33.76
C GLY A 15 1.30 27.26 33.83
N SER A 16 0.41 28.06 34.40
CA SER A 16 -1.02 27.80 34.39
C SER A 16 -1.83 29.04 34.06
N SER A 17 -2.96 28.84 33.39
CA SER A 17 -3.96 29.87 33.14
C SER A 17 -5.35 29.37 33.51
N LYS A 18 -6.22 30.29 33.97
CA LYS A 18 -7.63 29.96 34.26
C LYS A 18 -8.50 30.52 33.15
N TYR A 19 -9.35 29.67 32.56
CA TYR A 19 -10.33 30.08 31.57
C TYR A 19 -11.66 29.35 31.83
N LYS A 20 -12.75 30.11 31.96
CA LYS A 20 -14.10 29.60 32.24
C LYS A 20 -14.16 28.60 33.42
N GLY A 21 -13.43 28.88 34.51
CA GLY A 21 -13.40 28.04 35.71
C GLY A 21 -12.42 26.85 35.66
N ASN A 22 -11.87 26.51 34.50
CA ASN A 22 -10.90 25.43 34.34
C ASN A 22 -9.47 25.97 34.39
N THR A 23 -8.55 25.20 34.98
CA THR A 23 -7.13 25.52 35.00
C THR A 23 -6.42 24.70 33.91
N TYR A 24 -5.70 25.39 33.04
CA TYR A 24 -4.91 24.80 31.97
C TYR A 24 -3.43 24.93 32.29
N TYR A 25 -2.69 23.84 32.11
CA TYR A 25 -1.26 23.80 32.35
C TYR A 25 -0.51 23.73 31.02
N TYR A 26 0.48 24.60 30.86
CA TYR A 26 1.30 24.70 29.67
C TYR A 26 2.78 24.75 30.03
N VAL A 27 3.61 24.31 29.10
CA VAL A 27 5.06 24.29 29.26
C VAL A 27 5.68 25.38 28.43
N GLN A 28 6.59 26.13 29.04
CA GLN A 28 7.23 27.28 28.44
C GLN A 28 8.74 27.20 28.59
N THR A 29 9.43 27.81 27.66
CA THR A 29 10.86 28.13 27.73
C THR A 29 11.05 29.62 27.76
N TYR A 30 12.15 30.06 28.34
CA TYR A 30 12.51 31.47 28.50
C TYR A 30 13.94 31.66 28.05
N THR A 31 14.18 32.81 27.39
CA THR A 31 15.52 33.34 27.18
C THR A 31 15.78 34.49 28.15
N PHE A 32 17.00 34.60 28.62
CA PHE A 32 17.43 35.64 29.54
C PHE A 32 18.73 36.26 29.02
N HIS A 33 18.86 37.56 29.19
CA HIS A 33 20.15 38.23 29.08
C HIS A 33 20.53 38.86 30.43
N TYR A 34 21.83 39.02 30.66
CA TYR A 34 22.35 39.68 31.84
C TYR A 34 22.46 41.17 31.58
N ASP A 35 21.77 42.00 32.38
CA ASP A 35 21.91 43.43 32.33
C ASP A 35 23.01 43.93 33.31
N PRO A 36 24.12 44.45 32.80
CA PRO A 36 25.22 44.90 33.62
C PRO A 36 24.88 46.09 34.51
N LYS A 37 23.85 46.88 34.17
CA LYS A 37 23.45 48.11 34.93
C LYS A 37 22.66 47.72 36.17
N THR A 38 21.72 46.78 36.04
CA THR A 38 20.91 46.33 37.17
C THR A 38 21.51 45.14 37.90
N LYS A 39 22.55 44.53 37.35
CA LYS A 39 23.19 43.29 37.86
C LYS A 39 22.21 42.13 38.00
N HIS A 40 21.13 42.10 37.19
CA HIS A 40 20.12 41.07 37.19
C HIS A 40 19.95 40.44 35.81
N SER A 41 19.50 39.18 35.76
CA SER A 41 19.08 38.56 34.50
C SER A 41 17.65 38.99 34.18
N ILE A 42 17.49 39.63 33.04
CA ILE A 42 16.19 40.10 32.51
C ILE A 42 15.67 39.05 31.55
N ARG A 43 14.35 38.73 31.61
CA ARG A 43 13.69 37.83 30.67
C ARG A 43 13.45 38.56 29.36
N ASP A 44 13.97 37.99 28.24
CA ASP A 44 13.79 38.54 26.90
C ASP A 44 12.54 37.99 26.24
N SER A 45 12.36 36.68 26.24
CA SER A 45 11.26 36.04 25.55
C SER A 45 10.67 34.90 26.35
N GLN A 46 9.42 34.59 26.03
CA GLN A 46 8.67 33.49 26.58
C GLN A 46 7.94 32.79 25.42
N LYS A 47 8.22 31.49 25.21
CA LYS A 47 7.59 30.71 24.16
C LYS A 47 6.88 29.49 24.80
N THR A 48 5.61 29.29 24.46
CA THR A 48 4.89 28.09 24.90
C THR A 48 5.24 26.94 23.96
N VAL A 49 5.87 25.91 24.51
CA VAL A 49 6.46 24.78 23.78
C VAL A 49 5.71 23.47 23.97
N GLY A 50 4.72 23.42 24.84
CA GLY A 50 3.93 22.22 25.05
C GLY A 50 2.79 22.39 26.04
N THR A 51 2.05 21.31 26.30
CA THR A 51 0.96 21.20 27.27
C THR A 51 1.06 19.90 28.07
N ILE A 52 0.43 19.86 29.26
CA ILE A 52 0.36 18.62 30.02
C ILE A 52 -0.89 17.86 29.62
N LYS A 53 -0.74 16.58 29.23
CA LYS A 53 -1.85 15.73 28.86
C LYS A 53 -2.89 15.59 29.98
N GLY A 54 -4.17 15.60 29.62
CA GLY A 54 -5.27 15.43 30.55
C GLY A 54 -5.59 16.64 31.42
N GLY A 55 -4.95 17.80 31.22
CA GLY A 55 -5.26 19.04 31.94
C GLY A 55 -4.89 19.03 33.43
N ASN A 56 -4.13 18.04 33.91
CA ASN A 56 -3.65 17.92 35.29
C ASN A 56 -2.35 18.70 35.50
N LYS A 57 -2.04 19.02 36.77
CA LYS A 57 -0.79 19.72 37.13
C LYS A 57 0.46 18.85 36.88
N TYR A 58 0.32 17.54 36.93
CA TYR A 58 1.38 16.54 36.75
C TYR A 58 0.99 15.55 35.67
N GLY A 59 1.95 15.00 34.95
CA GLY A 59 1.73 14.00 33.93
C GLY A 59 2.67 14.14 32.72
N GLU A 60 2.36 13.43 31.67
CA GLU A 60 3.11 13.46 30.41
C GLU A 60 2.93 14.82 29.72
N ILE A 61 4.05 15.41 29.30
CA ILE A 61 4.08 16.65 28.54
C ILE A 61 4.06 16.32 27.05
N GLU A 62 3.12 16.91 26.35
CA GLU A 62 3.07 16.91 24.89
C GLU A 62 3.75 18.17 24.36
N LEU A 63 4.95 18.00 23.82
CA LEU A 63 5.73 19.08 23.23
C LEU A 63 5.24 19.36 21.82
N LYS A 64 5.30 20.63 21.40
CA LYS A 64 4.97 21.04 20.04
C LYS A 64 6.02 20.56 19.07
N GLN A 65 5.60 20.16 17.88
CA GLN A 65 6.49 19.63 16.84
C GLN A 65 7.60 20.64 16.49
N GLU A 66 7.28 21.93 16.39
CA GLU A 66 8.26 22.97 16.12
C GLU A 66 9.41 23.02 17.14
N PHE A 67 9.13 22.68 18.40
CA PHE A 67 10.16 22.63 19.44
C PHE A 67 10.97 21.33 19.39
N ILE A 68 10.35 20.23 19.00
CA ILE A 68 11.04 18.95 18.79
C ILE A 68 11.97 19.06 17.57
N ASP A 69 11.54 19.72 16.51
CA ASP A 69 12.36 19.95 15.31
C ASP A 69 13.56 20.85 15.59
N GLU A 70 13.41 21.83 16.51
CA GLU A 70 14.50 22.70 16.98
C GLU A 70 15.51 21.93 17.86
N TYR A 71 15.04 20.90 18.60
CA TYR A 71 15.85 20.07 19.49
C TYR A 71 15.64 18.58 19.20
N PRO A 72 16.25 18.01 18.16
CA PRO A 72 15.99 16.64 17.68
C PRO A 72 16.26 15.55 18.71
N ASP A 73 17.15 15.80 19.69
CA ASP A 73 17.43 14.85 20.78
C ASP A 73 16.17 14.48 21.58
N LEU A 74 15.18 15.37 21.62
CA LEU A 74 13.89 15.15 22.29
C LEU A 74 13.09 13.98 21.70
N ASN A 75 13.31 13.61 20.45
CA ASN A 75 12.65 12.46 19.84
C ASN A 75 12.93 11.13 20.55
N SER A 76 14.04 11.06 21.30
CA SER A 76 14.43 9.88 22.06
C SER A 76 13.85 9.86 23.48
N PHE A 77 13.13 10.90 23.90
CA PHE A 77 12.65 11.03 25.27
C PHE A 77 11.14 11.31 25.33
N ARG A 78 10.50 10.75 26.37
CA ARG A 78 9.20 11.22 26.84
C ARG A 78 9.42 12.19 28.00
N THR A 79 8.72 13.28 27.98
CA THR A 79 8.86 14.34 28.97
C THR A 79 7.70 14.30 29.95
N TYR A 80 8.00 14.36 31.25
CA TYR A 80 6.99 14.29 32.31
C TYR A 80 7.14 15.46 33.27
N LYS A 81 6.03 16.01 33.76
CA LYS A 81 6.01 16.88 34.94
C LYS A 81 5.72 16.06 36.18
N THR A 82 6.68 16.00 37.09
CA THR A 82 6.57 15.39 38.42
C THR A 82 6.55 16.45 39.50
N GLU A 83 6.41 16.03 40.76
CA GLU A 83 6.54 16.92 41.92
C GLU A 83 7.95 17.52 42.01
N ASN A 84 8.96 16.78 41.62
CA ASN A 84 10.36 17.16 41.68
C ASN A 84 10.84 18.03 40.53
N GLY A 85 10.05 18.16 39.47
CA GLY A 85 10.45 18.95 38.29
C GLY A 85 9.93 18.39 36.98
N ILE A 86 10.65 18.68 35.90
CA ILE A 86 10.44 18.09 34.59
C ILE A 86 11.50 16.98 34.42
N GLU A 87 11.05 15.78 34.11
CA GLU A 87 11.87 14.60 33.95
C GLU A 87 11.81 14.12 32.49
N PHE A 88 12.96 13.67 31.97
CA PHE A 88 13.08 13.05 30.67
C PHE A 88 13.30 11.55 30.84
N LYS A 89 12.42 10.74 30.28
CA LYS A 89 12.56 9.28 30.24
C LYS A 89 12.80 8.83 28.82
N LEU A 90 13.83 8.04 28.61
CA LEU A 90 14.07 7.42 27.30
C LEU A 90 12.82 6.67 26.86
N ILE A 91 12.49 6.83 25.59
CA ILE A 91 11.53 5.96 24.92
C ILE A 91 12.22 4.60 24.87
N ASP A 92 11.61 3.61 25.54
CA ASP A 92 12.16 2.25 25.55
C ASP A 92 12.16 1.72 24.12
N ASP A 93 13.35 1.64 23.50
CA ASP A 93 13.54 1.29 22.10
C ASP A 93 12.88 -0.06 21.76
N GLU A 94 12.85 -1.03 22.71
CA GLU A 94 12.20 -2.30 22.48
C GLU A 94 10.67 -2.17 22.34
N LEU A 95 10.03 -1.35 23.18
CA LEU A 95 8.58 -1.12 23.12
C LEU A 95 8.19 -0.34 21.85
N ASP A 96 9.02 0.60 21.42
CA ASP A 96 8.82 1.36 20.19
C ASP A 96 9.00 0.48 18.95
N VAL A 97 10.00 -0.40 18.93
CA VAL A 97 10.21 -1.39 17.86
C VAL A 97 9.01 -2.33 17.74
N VAL A 98 8.48 -2.86 18.84
CA VAL A 98 7.29 -3.71 18.84
C VAL A 98 6.06 -2.94 18.33
N THR A 99 5.85 -1.72 18.82
CA THR A 99 4.74 -0.86 18.39
C THR A 99 4.84 -0.50 16.91
N LYS A 100 6.02 -0.18 16.42
CA LYS A 100 6.29 0.05 15.00
C LYS A 100 6.06 -1.23 14.18
N ALA A 101 6.54 -2.38 14.64
CA ALA A 101 6.35 -3.67 13.98
C ALA A 101 4.87 -4.07 13.89
N LEU A 102 4.07 -3.78 14.92
CA LEU A 102 2.63 -4.03 14.91
C LEU A 102 1.87 -3.11 13.94
N LYS A 103 2.37 -1.90 13.69
CA LYS A 103 1.79 -0.95 12.72
C LYS A 103 2.18 -1.27 11.28
N VAL A 104 3.22 -2.06 11.05
CA VAL A 104 3.64 -2.44 9.70
C VAL A 104 2.59 -3.36 9.08
N LYS A 105 2.06 -2.94 7.95
CA LYS A 105 1.13 -3.75 7.17
C LYS A 105 1.86 -4.99 6.63
N LYS A 106 1.49 -6.16 7.14
CA LYS A 106 2.00 -7.44 6.64
C LYS A 106 1.19 -7.84 5.41
N LEU A 107 1.86 -8.16 4.32
CA LEU A 107 1.23 -8.62 3.08
C LEU A 107 1.73 -10.01 2.73
N ILE A 108 0.82 -10.84 2.25
CA ILE A 108 1.12 -12.17 1.71
C ILE A 108 1.73 -11.96 0.31
N GLY A 109 2.94 -12.46 0.07
CA GLY A 109 3.66 -12.16 -1.18
C GLY A 109 4.24 -13.38 -1.90
N GLY A 110 4.35 -14.54 -1.26
CA GLY A 110 5.06 -15.70 -1.81
C GLY A 110 4.46 -16.21 -3.12
N ALA A 111 3.14 -16.42 -3.16
CA ALA A 111 2.44 -16.87 -4.35
C ALA A 111 2.50 -15.81 -5.47
N THR A 112 2.31 -14.53 -5.13
CA THR A 112 2.42 -13.43 -6.10
C THR A 112 3.81 -13.38 -6.73
N TRP A 113 4.86 -13.53 -5.92
CA TRP A 113 6.23 -13.57 -6.44
C TRP A 113 6.44 -14.72 -7.42
N ALA A 114 5.94 -15.93 -7.11
CA ALA A 114 6.06 -17.09 -7.99
C ALA A 114 5.30 -16.87 -9.31
N ILE A 115 4.07 -16.35 -9.25
CA ILE A 115 3.25 -16.02 -10.42
C ILE A 115 3.93 -14.94 -11.27
N ASP A 116 4.43 -13.86 -10.66
CA ASP A 116 5.11 -12.79 -11.39
C ASP A 116 6.39 -13.30 -12.10
N LYS A 117 7.12 -14.21 -11.47
CA LYS A 117 8.25 -14.90 -12.13
C LYS A 117 7.81 -15.72 -13.34
N ALA A 118 6.75 -16.52 -13.19
CA ALA A 118 6.20 -17.30 -14.29
C ALA A 118 5.71 -16.39 -15.44
N ILE A 119 4.91 -15.36 -15.13
CA ILE A 119 4.40 -14.37 -16.08
C ILE A 119 5.55 -13.69 -16.84
N SER A 120 6.64 -13.35 -16.14
CA SER A 120 7.83 -12.75 -16.75
C SER A 120 8.57 -13.75 -17.67
N GLN A 121 8.70 -15.01 -17.23
CA GLN A 121 9.40 -16.03 -18.02
C GLN A 121 8.70 -16.37 -19.33
N ILE A 122 7.37 -16.38 -19.34
CA ILE A 122 6.56 -16.67 -20.54
C ILE A 122 6.21 -15.43 -21.37
N GLY A 123 6.76 -14.25 -21.02
CA GLY A 123 6.61 -13.02 -21.83
C GLY A 123 5.29 -12.28 -21.66
N ILE A 124 4.35 -12.78 -20.85
CA ILE A 124 3.04 -12.12 -20.61
C ILE A 124 3.24 -10.72 -20.01
N GLY A 125 4.20 -10.55 -19.12
CA GLY A 125 4.49 -9.27 -18.48
C GLY A 125 4.88 -8.18 -19.48
N ASP A 126 5.71 -8.53 -20.47
CA ASP A 126 6.15 -7.61 -21.52
C ASP A 126 5.03 -7.32 -22.52
N ALA A 127 4.22 -8.33 -22.90
CA ALA A 127 3.04 -8.15 -23.73
C ALA A 127 2.00 -7.25 -23.04
N LEU A 128 1.74 -7.43 -21.76
CA LEU A 128 0.87 -6.54 -20.98
C LEU A 128 1.40 -5.10 -20.96
N ARG A 129 2.71 -4.93 -20.73
CA ARG A 129 3.34 -3.61 -20.68
C ARG A 129 3.29 -2.89 -22.02
N SER A 130 3.57 -3.59 -23.12
CA SER A 130 3.56 -3.01 -24.47
C SER A 130 2.15 -2.59 -24.89
N THR A 131 1.12 -3.37 -24.53
CA THR A 131 -0.27 -3.10 -24.92
C THR A 131 -0.96 -2.13 -23.96
N PHE A 132 -0.79 -2.31 -22.65
CA PHE A 132 -1.53 -1.61 -21.60
C PHE A 132 -0.65 -0.73 -20.71
N GLY A 133 0.53 -0.31 -21.21
CA GLY A 133 1.48 0.49 -20.41
C GLY A 133 0.96 1.85 -19.99
N GLN A 134 0.08 2.47 -20.80
CA GLN A 134 -0.50 3.75 -20.48
C GLN A 134 -1.28 3.71 -19.15
N TYR A 135 -1.12 4.77 -18.34
CA TYR A 135 -1.75 4.90 -17.02
C TYR A 135 -1.56 3.67 -16.11
N LYS A 136 -0.48 2.91 -16.32
CA LYS A 136 -0.14 1.70 -15.55
C LYS A 136 -1.27 0.64 -15.54
N ARG A 137 -2.07 0.57 -16.62
CA ARG A 137 -3.15 -0.43 -16.77
C ARG A 137 -2.62 -1.86 -16.69
N HIS A 138 -1.44 -2.13 -17.24
CA HIS A 138 -0.74 -3.42 -17.18
C HIS A 138 -0.53 -3.92 -15.73
N LEU A 139 -0.19 -3.04 -14.77
CA LEU A 139 -0.02 -3.43 -13.37
C LEU A 139 -1.34 -3.82 -12.71
N LYS A 140 -2.43 -3.11 -13.07
CA LYS A 140 -3.77 -3.44 -12.58
C LYS A 140 -4.22 -4.79 -13.11
N LEU A 141 -4.02 -5.05 -14.41
CA LEU A 141 -4.33 -6.34 -15.03
C LEU A 141 -3.48 -7.47 -14.45
N ALA A 142 -2.17 -7.28 -14.27
CA ALA A 142 -1.31 -8.26 -13.63
C ALA A 142 -1.77 -8.59 -12.20
N SER A 143 -2.26 -7.61 -11.45
CA SER A 143 -2.80 -7.84 -10.10
C SER A 143 -4.10 -8.65 -10.12
N ILE A 144 -4.98 -8.40 -11.09
CA ILE A 144 -6.21 -9.18 -11.28
C ILE A 144 -5.87 -10.61 -11.72
N ILE A 145 -4.92 -10.79 -12.63
CA ILE A 145 -4.43 -12.13 -13.03
C ILE A 145 -3.90 -12.90 -11.82
N ASN A 146 -3.08 -12.26 -10.98
CA ASN A 146 -2.61 -12.86 -9.73
C ASN A 146 -3.76 -13.32 -8.83
N TYR A 147 -4.78 -12.49 -8.66
CA TYR A 147 -5.98 -12.85 -7.90
C TYR A 147 -6.70 -14.05 -8.50
N MET A 148 -6.97 -14.01 -9.81
CA MET A 148 -7.69 -15.09 -10.49
C MET A 148 -6.97 -16.43 -10.37
N ILE A 149 -5.65 -16.45 -10.53
CA ILE A 149 -4.84 -17.66 -10.40
C ILE A 149 -4.84 -18.17 -8.95
N GLN A 150 -4.62 -17.30 -7.96
CA GLN A 150 -4.53 -17.70 -6.55
C GLN A 150 -5.88 -18.16 -5.98
N GLN A 151 -6.96 -17.50 -6.38
CA GLN A 151 -8.30 -17.83 -5.89
C GLN A 151 -9.04 -18.84 -6.79
N ARG A 152 -8.47 -19.18 -7.95
CA ARG A 152 -9.09 -20.07 -8.95
C ARG A 152 -10.52 -19.64 -9.30
N THR A 153 -10.72 -18.34 -9.47
CA THR A 153 -12.03 -17.75 -9.76
C THR A 153 -11.89 -16.55 -10.67
N CYS A 154 -12.91 -16.29 -11.48
CA CYS A 154 -13.07 -15.04 -12.24
C CYS A 154 -14.07 -14.06 -11.57
N VAL A 155 -14.61 -14.39 -10.41
CA VAL A 155 -15.55 -13.54 -9.67
C VAL A 155 -14.80 -12.42 -8.95
N MET A 156 -15.02 -11.18 -9.38
CA MET A 156 -14.24 -10.01 -8.89
C MET A 156 -14.69 -9.47 -7.54
N HIS A 157 -15.84 -9.87 -7.03
CA HIS A 157 -16.40 -9.36 -5.76
C HIS A 157 -15.41 -9.44 -4.58
N ASN A 158 -14.60 -10.49 -4.52
CA ASN A 158 -13.63 -10.70 -3.44
C ASN A 158 -12.23 -10.13 -3.74
N TYR A 159 -12.06 -9.42 -4.87
CA TYR A 159 -10.75 -8.88 -5.24
C TYR A 159 -10.24 -7.82 -4.26
N GLU A 160 -11.08 -6.89 -3.83
CA GLU A 160 -10.65 -5.79 -2.95
C GLU A 160 -10.16 -6.28 -1.58
N PRO A 161 -10.86 -7.18 -0.86
CA PRO A 161 -10.35 -7.80 0.36
C PRO A 161 -9.04 -8.56 0.14
N PHE A 162 -8.93 -9.33 -0.94
CA PHE A 162 -7.71 -10.03 -1.33
C PHE A 162 -6.54 -9.05 -1.53
N ALA A 163 -6.75 -7.99 -2.31
CA ALA A 163 -5.72 -7.00 -2.60
C ALA A 163 -5.26 -6.21 -1.36
N LYS A 164 -6.11 -6.08 -0.34
CA LYS A 164 -5.75 -5.46 0.95
C LYS A 164 -4.79 -6.32 1.77
N SER A 165 -4.79 -7.63 1.58
CA SER A 165 -3.97 -8.60 2.33
C SER A 165 -2.77 -9.14 1.57
N HIS A 166 -2.70 -8.95 0.25
CA HIS A 166 -1.65 -9.50 -0.60
C HIS A 166 -0.75 -8.40 -1.18
N TRP A 167 0.53 -8.72 -1.35
CA TRP A 167 1.44 -7.91 -2.14
C TRP A 167 1.15 -8.16 -3.63
N LEU A 168 0.78 -7.11 -4.36
CA LEU A 168 0.39 -7.19 -5.77
C LEU A 168 1.15 -6.15 -6.61
N PRO A 169 1.33 -6.37 -7.92
CA PRO A 169 1.97 -5.42 -8.84
C PRO A 169 1.37 -4.00 -8.77
N TRP A 170 0.06 -3.90 -8.58
CA TRP A 170 -0.64 -2.65 -8.30
C TRP A 170 -0.95 -2.54 -6.82
N SER A 171 -0.29 -1.61 -6.12
CA SER A 171 -0.33 -1.50 -4.66
C SER A 171 -1.65 -0.97 -4.07
N ARG A 172 -2.50 -0.35 -4.91
CA ARG A 172 -3.79 0.20 -4.46
C ARG A 172 -4.91 -0.78 -4.79
N PRO A 173 -5.69 -1.28 -3.80
CA PRO A 173 -6.85 -2.12 -4.08
C PRO A 173 -7.82 -1.42 -5.03
N LEU A 174 -8.33 -2.17 -6.01
CA LEU A 174 -9.37 -1.70 -6.91
C LEU A 174 -10.72 -2.19 -6.37
N ASN A 175 -11.73 -1.34 -6.41
CA ASN A 175 -13.11 -1.73 -6.16
C ASN A 175 -13.80 -2.23 -7.44
N ASP A 176 -15.00 -2.82 -7.31
CA ASP A 176 -15.74 -3.41 -8.43
C ASP A 176 -15.99 -2.41 -9.57
N ALA A 177 -16.34 -1.16 -9.27
CA ALA A 177 -16.57 -0.13 -10.26
C ALA A 177 -15.30 0.21 -11.06
N GLN A 178 -14.14 0.23 -10.39
CA GLN A 178 -12.85 0.47 -11.03
C GLN A 178 -12.42 -0.71 -11.91
N ILE A 179 -12.70 -1.94 -11.49
CA ILE A 179 -12.44 -3.15 -12.27
C ILE A 179 -13.36 -3.17 -13.50
N HIS A 180 -14.65 -2.91 -13.32
CA HIS A 180 -15.60 -2.79 -14.43
C HIS A 180 -15.15 -1.73 -15.45
N HIS A 181 -14.77 -0.55 -14.98
CA HIS A 181 -14.26 0.51 -15.84
C HIS A 181 -12.96 0.11 -16.55
N LEU A 182 -12.06 -0.61 -15.89
CA LEU A 182 -10.83 -1.12 -16.51
C LEU A 182 -11.15 -2.07 -17.66
N PHE A 183 -12.04 -3.04 -17.46
CA PHE A 183 -12.41 -4.02 -18.49
C PHE A 183 -13.22 -3.40 -19.63
N LYS A 184 -14.16 -2.51 -19.32
CA LYS A 184 -14.98 -1.81 -20.35
C LYS A 184 -14.12 -1.04 -21.36
N ASN A 185 -12.92 -0.62 -20.97
CA ASN A 185 -11.99 0.12 -21.82
C ASN A 185 -10.94 -0.77 -22.50
N ILE A 186 -11.11 -2.10 -22.47
CA ILE A 186 -10.32 -3.04 -23.28
C ILE A 186 -11.09 -3.28 -24.57
N THR A 187 -10.48 -2.99 -25.68
CA THR A 187 -11.05 -3.20 -27.01
C THR A 187 -10.56 -4.51 -27.63
N GLU A 188 -11.25 -4.99 -28.64
CA GLU A 188 -10.78 -6.16 -29.42
C GLU A 188 -9.40 -5.91 -30.04
N ASP A 189 -9.11 -4.68 -30.46
CA ASP A 189 -7.80 -4.29 -30.96
C ASP A 189 -6.71 -4.37 -29.87
N ASP A 190 -7.03 -4.02 -28.62
CA ASP A 190 -6.12 -4.22 -27.50
C ASP A 190 -5.83 -5.70 -27.27
N ILE A 191 -6.84 -6.56 -27.36
CA ILE A 191 -6.69 -8.03 -27.22
C ILE A 191 -5.80 -8.55 -28.34
N PHE A 192 -6.09 -8.17 -29.57
CA PHE A 192 -5.29 -8.57 -30.73
C PHE A 192 -3.83 -8.11 -30.62
N ARG A 193 -3.60 -6.86 -30.20
CA ARG A 193 -2.24 -6.35 -29.97
C ARG A 193 -1.51 -7.08 -28.87
N PHE A 194 -2.20 -7.46 -27.80
CA PHE A 194 -1.63 -8.24 -26.72
C PHE A 194 -1.15 -9.61 -27.19
N PHE A 195 -1.99 -10.38 -27.90
CA PHE A 195 -1.59 -11.69 -28.41
C PHE A 195 -0.48 -11.61 -29.46
N ASN A 196 -0.52 -10.59 -30.33
CA ASN A 196 0.57 -10.36 -31.28
C ASN A 196 1.90 -10.03 -30.57
N ALA A 197 1.87 -9.25 -29.49
CA ALA A 197 3.05 -8.93 -28.72
C ALA A 197 3.59 -10.18 -28.02
N LEU A 198 2.70 -11.00 -27.45
CA LEU A 198 3.04 -12.27 -26.81
C LEU A 198 3.69 -13.24 -27.80
N ASN A 199 3.06 -13.47 -28.94
CA ASN A 199 3.57 -14.36 -30.00
C ASN A 199 4.91 -13.89 -30.56
N ARG A 200 5.10 -12.57 -30.68
CA ARG A 200 6.38 -11.97 -31.08
C ARG A 200 7.46 -12.25 -30.06
N GLY A 201 7.17 -12.07 -28.77
CA GLY A 201 8.09 -12.40 -27.67
C GLY A 201 8.47 -13.88 -27.65
N TYR A 202 7.54 -14.79 -27.94
CA TYR A 202 7.85 -16.22 -28.10
C TYR A 202 8.78 -16.47 -29.28
N ARG A 203 8.51 -15.87 -30.44
CA ARG A 203 9.34 -16.01 -31.63
C ARG A 203 10.77 -15.52 -31.39
N ASP A 204 10.92 -14.38 -30.74
CA ASP A 204 12.22 -13.82 -30.40
C ASP A 204 12.99 -14.70 -29.42
N LYS A 205 12.30 -15.34 -28.49
CA LYS A 205 12.91 -16.19 -27.45
C LYS A 205 13.28 -17.59 -27.93
N PHE A 206 12.44 -18.21 -28.74
CA PHE A 206 12.59 -19.62 -29.16
C PHE A 206 13.06 -19.79 -30.62
N GLY A 207 13.12 -18.68 -31.36
CA GLY A 207 13.50 -18.66 -32.77
C GLY A 207 12.42 -19.19 -33.72
N GLU A 208 12.60 -18.95 -35.03
CA GLU A 208 11.62 -19.36 -36.06
C GLU A 208 11.43 -20.87 -36.16
N GLN A 209 12.41 -21.65 -35.71
CA GLN A 209 12.31 -23.10 -35.75
C GLN A 209 11.19 -23.65 -34.85
N PHE A 210 10.85 -22.93 -33.79
CA PHE A 210 9.75 -23.28 -32.89
C PHE A 210 8.40 -23.30 -33.61
N PHE A 211 8.22 -22.42 -34.60
CA PHE A 211 6.99 -22.30 -35.38
C PHE A 211 6.94 -23.17 -36.65
N LYS A 212 7.99 -23.92 -36.97
CA LYS A 212 8.02 -24.79 -38.16
C LYS A 212 7.14 -26.03 -38.02
N ARG A 213 6.84 -26.47 -36.81
CA ARG A 213 5.91 -27.56 -36.50
C ARG A 213 5.06 -27.16 -35.31
N LEU A 214 3.91 -26.57 -35.57
CA LEU A 214 2.91 -26.28 -34.54
C LEU A 214 1.99 -27.49 -34.40
N PHE A 215 1.96 -28.04 -33.19
CA PHE A 215 0.93 -29.01 -32.82
C PHE A 215 -0.17 -28.21 -32.12
N VAL A 216 -1.28 -28.06 -32.82
CA VAL A 216 -2.38 -27.19 -32.37
C VAL A 216 -3.39 -28.03 -31.60
N ALA A 217 -3.57 -27.73 -30.33
CA ALA A 217 -4.67 -28.22 -29.54
C ALA A 217 -5.84 -27.24 -29.61
N LEU A 218 -7.01 -27.77 -29.96
CA LEU A 218 -8.28 -27.01 -29.99
C LEU A 218 -9.12 -27.50 -28.80
N ASP A 219 -9.40 -26.61 -27.87
CA ASP A 219 -10.33 -26.88 -26.77
C ASP A 219 -11.49 -25.90 -26.80
N SER A 220 -12.69 -26.43 -26.66
CA SER A 220 -13.91 -25.63 -26.58
C SER A 220 -14.55 -25.77 -25.20
N THR A 221 -14.92 -24.67 -24.60
CA THR A 221 -15.66 -24.66 -23.35
C THR A 221 -16.83 -23.69 -23.45
N SER A 222 -17.87 -23.92 -22.64
CA SER A 222 -19.00 -23.02 -22.50
C SER A 222 -18.95 -22.33 -21.15
N ILE A 223 -19.29 -21.04 -21.15
CA ILE A 223 -19.40 -20.22 -19.93
C ILE A 223 -20.84 -19.77 -19.82
N SER A 224 -21.56 -20.32 -18.83
CA SER A 224 -22.93 -19.93 -18.54
C SER A 224 -23.03 -18.51 -17.95
N THR A 225 -24.05 -17.77 -18.31
CA THR A 225 -24.23 -16.39 -17.85
C THR A 225 -25.68 -16.10 -17.50
N TYR A 226 -25.89 -15.33 -16.42
CA TYR A 226 -27.18 -14.76 -16.06
C TYR A 226 -27.47 -13.42 -16.78
N SER A 227 -26.50 -12.89 -17.53
CA SER A 227 -26.67 -11.63 -18.24
C SER A 227 -27.72 -11.75 -19.34
N LYS A 228 -28.66 -10.84 -19.37
CA LYS A 228 -29.67 -10.72 -20.44
C LYS A 228 -29.20 -9.83 -21.60
N GLU A 229 -28.11 -9.07 -21.39
CA GLU A 229 -27.66 -8.04 -22.33
C GLU A 229 -26.44 -8.45 -23.15
N LEU A 230 -25.85 -9.62 -22.91
CA LEU A 230 -24.74 -10.14 -23.69
C LEU A 230 -25.23 -10.69 -25.01
N SER A 231 -24.98 -9.95 -26.09
CA SER A 231 -25.40 -10.30 -27.46
C SER A 231 -24.81 -11.60 -27.98
N LEU A 232 -23.62 -11.99 -27.47
CA LEU A 232 -22.94 -13.24 -27.83
C LEU A 232 -23.43 -14.47 -27.07
N ALA A 233 -24.27 -14.26 -26.04
CA ALA A 233 -24.78 -15.35 -25.22
C ALA A 233 -26.09 -15.89 -25.80
N ASP A 234 -26.14 -17.18 -26.08
CA ASP A 234 -27.31 -17.86 -26.59
C ASP A 234 -27.57 -19.19 -25.85
N MET A 235 -28.79 -19.73 -26.01
CA MET A 235 -29.15 -21.03 -25.46
C MET A 235 -28.45 -22.12 -26.25
N GLY A 236 -27.79 -23.03 -25.51
CA GLY A 236 -27.07 -24.12 -26.11
C GLY A 236 -26.83 -25.27 -25.14
N HIS A 237 -26.22 -26.34 -25.63
CA HIS A 237 -25.81 -27.45 -24.79
C HIS A 237 -24.54 -27.07 -24.03
N ASN A 238 -24.61 -26.99 -22.71
CA ASN A 238 -23.45 -26.73 -21.86
C ASN A 238 -23.04 -27.98 -21.05
N LYS A 239 -21.79 -27.98 -20.61
CA LYS A 239 -21.23 -29.10 -19.83
C LYS A 239 -21.87 -29.22 -18.43
N ASP A 240 -22.39 -28.12 -17.90
CA ASP A 240 -22.96 -28.07 -16.56
C ASP A 240 -24.45 -28.49 -16.52
N GLY A 241 -25.10 -28.61 -17.70
CA GLY A 241 -26.49 -29.03 -17.83
C GLY A 241 -27.48 -28.02 -17.26
N ASP A 242 -27.10 -26.78 -17.06
CA ASP A 242 -27.99 -25.71 -16.67
C ASP A 242 -28.79 -25.15 -17.85
N PHE A 243 -29.88 -24.44 -17.60
CA PHE A 243 -30.72 -23.82 -18.62
C PHE A 243 -30.38 -22.33 -18.79
N LEU A 244 -29.10 -21.97 -18.64
CA LEU A 244 -28.64 -20.61 -18.80
C LEU A 244 -28.13 -20.36 -20.22
N LYS A 245 -28.20 -19.10 -20.65
CA LYS A 245 -27.46 -18.67 -21.82
C LYS A 245 -25.98 -18.86 -21.63
N GLN A 246 -25.26 -19.22 -22.66
CA GLN A 246 -23.83 -19.48 -22.62
C GLN A 246 -23.09 -18.76 -23.75
N ILE A 247 -21.80 -18.52 -23.52
CA ILE A 247 -20.86 -18.13 -24.54
C ILE A 247 -19.94 -19.32 -24.77
N ASN A 248 -19.82 -19.76 -26.02
CA ASN A 248 -18.87 -20.79 -26.39
C ASN A 248 -17.50 -20.16 -26.61
N TYR A 249 -16.52 -20.69 -25.93
CA TYR A 249 -15.14 -20.26 -26.00
C TYR A 249 -14.31 -21.32 -26.72
N LEU A 250 -13.65 -20.93 -27.80
CA LEU A 250 -12.68 -21.77 -28.47
C LEU A 250 -11.27 -21.31 -28.14
N MET A 251 -10.48 -22.16 -27.56
CA MET A 251 -9.09 -21.89 -27.22
C MET A 251 -8.18 -22.69 -28.17
N VAL A 252 -7.25 -21.99 -28.77
CA VAL A 252 -6.25 -22.56 -29.68
C VAL A 252 -4.88 -22.41 -29.02
N CYS A 253 -4.24 -23.55 -28.71
CA CYS A 253 -2.93 -23.57 -28.07
C CYS A 253 -1.94 -24.40 -28.86
N ASP A 254 -0.68 -24.04 -28.80
CA ASP A 254 0.39 -24.96 -29.17
C ASP A 254 0.55 -26.02 -28.06
N GLU A 255 0.43 -27.30 -28.42
CA GLU A 255 0.46 -28.42 -27.46
C GLU A 255 1.81 -28.55 -26.73
N ILE A 256 2.90 -28.13 -27.36
CA ILE A 256 4.24 -28.29 -26.80
C ILE A 256 4.54 -27.16 -25.80
N SER A 257 4.23 -25.92 -26.13
CA SER A 257 4.54 -24.75 -25.30
C SER A 257 3.40 -24.33 -24.38
N GLY A 258 2.17 -24.78 -24.68
CA GLY A 258 0.95 -24.27 -24.05
C GLY A 258 0.64 -22.81 -24.38
N SER A 259 1.33 -22.22 -25.36
CA SER A 259 1.07 -20.82 -25.74
C SER A 259 -0.21 -20.70 -26.55
N LEU A 260 -0.99 -19.66 -26.30
CA LEU A 260 -2.15 -19.29 -27.10
C LEU A 260 -1.67 -18.76 -28.44
N ILE A 261 -2.35 -19.19 -29.50
CA ILE A 261 -2.05 -18.82 -30.89
C ILE A 261 -3.11 -17.83 -31.40
#